data_7232d50fc6d76bd8fd5ad9718c917da7
#
_entry.id   7232d50fc6d76bd8fd5ad9718c917da7
#
_cell.length_a   1.000
_cell.length_b   1.000
_cell.length_c   1.000
_cell.angle_alpha   90.00
_cell.angle_beta   90.00
_cell.angle_gamma   90.00
#
_symmetry.space_group_name_H-M   'P 1'
#
loop_
_entity.id
_entity.type
_entity.pdbx_description
1 polymer ?
#
loop_
_entity_poly.entity_id
_entity_poly.type
_entity_poly.pdbx_seq_one_letter_code
_entity_poly.pdbx_strand_id
1 'polypeptide(L)'
;MCIRDRNEAALVAARSGKKLVGMEQMDFAKDKVMMGTERRSLVMSEEDKLKTAYHEAGHAIVGRLLEEHDPVYKVTIIPRGRALGVTVFLPEEDKYSHSRQYILDRICGLYGGRIAEQLIYGEKGITTGASNDIERATELARNMVTKWGLSEELGPMRYGDETDEPFLGRSAGSAKQDISDETASKIDKEVKLIISDCYSKATDLLKENLDNLHLMAKSLVEYETLDSEQIDDIMAGAKPRASGSKENKTENKEKNDPSVGDAAEQS
;
A
#
# COMPACT_ATOMS: atom_id res chain seq x y z
N MET A 1 -3.85 -16.86 -6.36
CA MET A 1 -5.19 -16.47 -6.86
C MET A 1 -6.25 -17.27 -6.12
N CYS A 2 -7.08 -16.60 -5.34
CA CYS A 2 -8.04 -17.27 -4.46
C CYS A 2 -9.36 -17.62 -5.21
N ILE A 3 -10.21 -18.43 -4.56
CA ILE A 3 -11.54 -18.80 -5.12
C ILE A 3 -12.40 -17.55 -5.33
N ARG A 4 -12.27 -16.55 -4.44
CA ARG A 4 -13.01 -15.30 -4.53
C ARG A 4 -12.70 -14.52 -5.80
N ASP A 5 -11.41 -14.41 -6.18
CA ASP A 5 -10.99 -13.66 -7.37
C ASP A 5 -11.56 -14.28 -8.63
N ARG A 6 -11.50 -15.62 -8.76
CA ARG A 6 -12.04 -16.35 -9.89
C ARG A 6 -13.56 -16.21 -10.03
N ASN A 7 -14.26 -16.31 -8.88
CA ASN A 7 -15.71 -16.15 -8.86
C ASN A 7 -16.12 -14.73 -9.25
N GLU A 8 -15.43 -13.71 -8.71
CA GLU A 8 -15.69 -12.31 -9.06
C GLU A 8 -15.37 -12.03 -10.54
N ALA A 9 -14.27 -12.58 -11.08
CA ALA A 9 -13.93 -12.43 -12.48
C ALA A 9 -14.99 -13.05 -13.42
N ALA A 10 -15.55 -14.21 -13.03
CA ALA A 10 -16.65 -14.84 -13.76
C ALA A 10 -17.91 -13.97 -13.76
N LEU A 11 -18.24 -13.36 -12.61
CA LEU A 11 -19.38 -12.43 -12.49
C LEU A 11 -19.16 -11.17 -13.34
N VAL A 12 -17.94 -10.63 -13.39
CA VAL A 12 -17.59 -9.48 -14.24
C VAL A 12 -17.72 -9.84 -15.71
N ALA A 13 -17.22 -11.01 -16.14
CA ALA A 13 -17.36 -11.50 -17.52
C ALA A 13 -18.82 -11.63 -17.92
N ALA A 14 -19.64 -12.25 -17.07
CA ALA A 14 -21.07 -12.42 -17.30
C ALA A 14 -21.81 -11.07 -17.45
N ARG A 15 -21.53 -10.09 -16.58
CA ARG A 15 -22.09 -8.73 -16.66
C ARG A 15 -21.69 -7.99 -17.93
N SER A 16 -20.47 -8.25 -18.43
CA SER A 16 -19.94 -7.67 -19.68
C SER A 16 -20.36 -8.44 -20.92
N GLY A 17 -21.23 -9.46 -20.80
CA GLY A 17 -21.68 -10.29 -21.92
C GLY A 17 -20.58 -11.17 -22.55
N LYS A 18 -19.44 -11.33 -21.88
CA LYS A 18 -18.32 -12.15 -22.35
C LYS A 18 -18.54 -13.62 -21.97
N LYS A 19 -18.28 -14.54 -22.91
CA LYS A 19 -18.41 -15.99 -22.69
C LYS A 19 -17.19 -16.60 -21.98
N LEU A 20 -16.07 -15.92 -22.01
CA LEU A 20 -14.80 -16.36 -21.40
C LEU A 20 -14.27 -15.27 -20.47
N VAL A 21 -13.58 -15.70 -19.43
CA VAL A 21 -12.89 -14.80 -18.51
C VAL A 21 -11.50 -14.52 -19.06
N GLY A 22 -11.22 -13.27 -19.39
CA GLY A 22 -9.89 -12.81 -19.82
C GLY A 22 -9.12 -12.13 -18.68
N MET A 23 -7.89 -11.72 -18.97
CA MET A 23 -7.03 -11.04 -17.97
C MET A 23 -7.64 -9.73 -17.46
N GLU A 24 -8.30 -8.96 -18.32
CA GLU A 24 -8.99 -7.72 -17.94
C GLU A 24 -10.02 -7.95 -16.81
N GLN A 25 -10.82 -9.04 -16.92
CA GLN A 25 -11.80 -9.41 -15.91
C GLN A 25 -11.12 -9.91 -14.62
N MET A 26 -9.98 -10.57 -14.75
CA MET A 26 -9.17 -11.02 -13.62
C MET A 26 -8.54 -9.83 -12.86
N ASP A 27 -7.96 -8.88 -13.57
CA ASP A 27 -7.36 -7.67 -12.97
C ASP A 27 -8.43 -6.83 -12.27
N PHE A 28 -9.60 -6.64 -12.91
CA PHE A 28 -10.72 -5.95 -12.29
C PHE A 28 -11.22 -6.67 -11.01
N ALA A 29 -11.32 -8.00 -11.07
CA ALA A 29 -11.74 -8.79 -9.91
C ALA A 29 -10.73 -8.71 -8.76
N LYS A 30 -9.43 -8.77 -9.08
CA LYS A 30 -8.34 -8.57 -8.11
C LYS A 30 -8.45 -7.21 -7.44
N ASP A 31 -8.57 -6.14 -8.23
CA ASP A 31 -8.73 -4.79 -7.71
C ASP A 31 -9.96 -4.67 -6.78
N LYS A 32 -11.09 -5.24 -7.20
CA LYS A 32 -12.33 -5.24 -6.40
C LYS A 32 -12.19 -6.01 -5.09
N VAL A 33 -11.49 -7.14 -5.09
CA VAL A 33 -11.28 -7.97 -3.89
C VAL A 33 -10.30 -7.30 -2.93
N MET A 34 -9.26 -6.63 -3.45
CA MET A 34 -8.22 -5.99 -2.63
C MET A 34 -8.64 -4.61 -2.11
N MET A 35 -9.21 -3.78 -2.96
CA MET A 35 -9.53 -2.38 -2.66
C MET A 35 -11.01 -2.12 -2.35
N GLY A 36 -11.88 -3.09 -2.61
CA GLY A 36 -13.34 -2.92 -2.50
C GLY A 36 -13.97 -2.38 -3.79
N THR A 37 -15.30 -2.17 -3.74
CA THR A 37 -16.06 -1.67 -4.89
C THR A 37 -15.84 -0.18 -5.10
N GLU A 38 -15.69 0.23 -6.35
CA GLU A 38 -15.63 1.64 -6.75
C GLU A 38 -16.96 2.37 -6.45
N ARG A 39 -16.85 3.59 -5.96
CA ARG A 39 -17.99 4.46 -5.69
C ARG A 39 -18.00 5.65 -6.66
N ARG A 40 -18.13 5.37 -7.96
CA ARG A 40 -18.14 6.39 -9.02
C ARG A 40 -19.30 7.38 -8.93
N SER A 41 -20.34 7.07 -8.15
CA SER A 41 -21.47 7.99 -7.88
C SER A 41 -21.13 9.10 -6.88
N LEU A 42 -20.00 9.01 -6.19
CA LEU A 42 -19.55 10.05 -5.27
C LEU A 42 -18.90 11.17 -6.09
N VAL A 43 -19.56 12.33 -6.14
CA VAL A 43 -19.01 13.52 -6.79
C VAL A 43 -18.09 14.22 -5.80
N MET A 44 -16.78 14.24 -6.12
CA MET A 44 -15.77 15.00 -5.37
C MET A 44 -15.57 16.37 -6.02
N SER A 45 -15.31 17.40 -5.22
CA SER A 45 -14.87 18.69 -5.74
C SER A 45 -13.46 18.55 -6.35
N GLU A 46 -13.10 19.42 -7.30
CA GLU A 46 -11.75 19.42 -7.88
C GLU A 46 -10.67 19.69 -6.81
N GLU A 47 -11.00 20.46 -5.78
CA GLU A 47 -10.12 20.70 -4.64
C GLU A 47 -9.90 19.42 -3.82
N ASP A 48 -10.98 18.67 -3.53
CA ASP A 48 -10.87 17.41 -2.78
C ASP A 48 -10.13 16.33 -3.58
N LYS A 49 -10.34 16.26 -4.91
CA LYS A 49 -9.59 15.38 -5.80
C LYS A 49 -8.10 15.67 -5.74
N LEU A 50 -7.74 16.96 -5.82
CA LEU A 50 -6.34 17.37 -5.78
C LEU A 50 -5.70 17.08 -4.41
N LYS A 51 -6.40 17.35 -3.30
CA LYS A 51 -5.94 16.99 -1.95
C LYS A 51 -5.73 15.50 -1.81
N THR A 52 -6.70 14.69 -2.25
CA THR A 52 -6.58 13.23 -2.25
C THR A 52 -5.41 12.77 -3.13
N ALA A 53 -5.22 13.38 -4.30
CA ALA A 53 -4.11 13.04 -5.19
C ALA A 53 -2.74 13.29 -4.53
N TYR A 54 -2.56 14.40 -3.83
CA TYR A 54 -1.32 14.66 -3.08
C TYR A 54 -1.14 13.69 -1.92
N HIS A 55 -2.21 13.36 -1.21
CA HIS A 55 -2.18 12.39 -0.12
C HIS A 55 -1.70 11.03 -0.60
N GLU A 56 -2.34 10.48 -1.62
CA GLU A 56 -1.98 9.17 -2.19
C GLU A 56 -0.61 9.17 -2.86
N ALA A 57 -0.24 10.27 -3.55
CA ALA A 57 1.09 10.43 -4.10
C ALA A 57 2.18 10.42 -3.02
N GLY A 58 1.90 11.01 -1.85
CA GLY A 58 2.79 10.99 -0.70
C GLY A 58 3.09 9.57 -0.22
N HIS A 59 2.06 8.74 -0.06
CA HIS A 59 2.22 7.32 0.28
C HIS A 59 3.04 6.57 -0.77
N ALA A 60 2.73 6.77 -2.04
CA ALA A 60 3.40 6.07 -3.14
C ALA A 60 4.88 6.41 -3.24
N ILE A 61 5.24 7.69 -3.15
CA ILE A 61 6.64 8.14 -3.26
C ILE A 61 7.45 7.65 -2.07
N VAL A 62 6.96 7.82 -0.84
CA VAL A 62 7.67 7.35 0.35
C VAL A 62 7.87 5.84 0.28
N GLY A 63 6.80 5.07 -0.02
CA GLY A 63 6.89 3.61 -0.14
C GLY A 63 7.83 3.16 -1.25
N ARG A 64 7.92 3.90 -2.38
CA ARG A 64 8.81 3.54 -3.51
C ARG A 64 10.29 3.81 -3.23
N LEU A 65 10.59 4.78 -2.35
CA LEU A 65 11.96 5.17 -2.01
C LEU A 65 12.56 4.36 -0.84
N LEU A 66 11.75 3.63 -0.10
CA LEU A 66 12.18 2.83 1.03
C LEU A 66 12.53 1.41 0.60
N GLU A 67 13.71 0.93 1.02
CA GLU A 67 14.31 -0.31 0.52
C GLU A 67 13.53 -1.57 0.93
N GLU A 68 13.05 -1.64 2.18
CA GLU A 68 12.34 -2.81 2.69
C GLU A 68 10.81 -2.65 2.62
N HIS A 69 10.30 -1.57 2.05
CA HIS A 69 8.86 -1.40 1.85
C HIS A 69 8.37 -2.30 0.72
N ASP A 70 7.12 -2.80 0.84
CA ASP A 70 6.51 -3.52 -0.27
C ASP A 70 6.35 -2.61 -1.49
N PRO A 71 6.52 -3.12 -2.72
CA PRO A 71 6.39 -2.31 -3.92
C PRO A 71 4.98 -1.77 -4.12
N VAL A 72 4.90 -0.56 -4.68
CA VAL A 72 3.61 0.06 -5.03
C VAL A 72 3.02 -0.67 -6.21
N TYR A 73 1.84 -1.26 -6.01
CA TYR A 73 1.10 -1.96 -7.07
C TYR A 73 0.24 -0.99 -7.89
N LYS A 74 -0.52 -0.14 -7.19
CA LYS A 74 -1.48 0.78 -7.82
C LYS A 74 -1.83 1.93 -6.88
N VAL A 75 -2.03 3.11 -7.45
CA VAL A 75 -2.52 4.30 -6.74
C VAL A 75 -3.78 4.79 -7.44
N THR A 76 -4.82 5.09 -6.69
CA THR A 76 -6.09 5.59 -7.26
C THR A 76 -6.73 6.64 -6.37
N ILE A 77 -7.35 7.62 -7.02
CA ILE A 77 -8.21 8.62 -6.37
C ILE A 77 -9.70 8.35 -6.63
N ILE A 78 -10.03 7.21 -7.22
CA ILE A 78 -11.42 6.75 -7.32
C ILE A 78 -11.85 6.25 -5.94
N PRO A 79 -12.91 6.83 -5.34
CA PRO A 79 -13.37 6.43 -4.01
C PRO A 79 -13.75 4.94 -3.95
N ARG A 80 -13.28 4.27 -2.89
CA ARG A 80 -13.56 2.85 -2.64
C ARG A 80 -13.93 2.63 -1.17
N GLY A 81 -15.08 2.01 -0.92
CA GLY A 81 -15.57 1.81 0.45
C GLY A 81 -15.72 3.14 1.20
N ARG A 82 -14.91 3.36 2.23
CA ARG A 82 -14.87 4.62 3.01
C ARG A 82 -13.73 5.54 2.62
N ALA A 83 -12.77 5.07 1.83
CA ALA A 83 -11.60 5.84 1.41
C ALA A 83 -11.93 6.67 0.16
N LEU A 84 -11.39 7.88 0.09
CA LEU A 84 -11.49 8.77 -1.07
C LEU A 84 -10.43 8.43 -2.12
N GLY A 85 -9.29 7.89 -1.70
CA GLY A 85 -8.24 7.34 -2.53
C GLY A 85 -7.66 6.09 -1.86
N VAL A 86 -6.82 5.36 -2.56
CA VAL A 86 -6.13 4.16 -2.04
C VAL A 86 -4.80 3.97 -2.74
N THR A 87 -3.74 3.86 -1.96
CA THR A 87 -2.44 3.38 -2.41
C THR A 87 -2.26 1.93 -1.98
N VAL A 88 -2.08 1.03 -2.95
CA VAL A 88 -1.93 -0.41 -2.71
C VAL A 88 -0.48 -0.82 -2.86
N PHE A 89 0.03 -1.44 -1.82
CA PHE A 89 1.33 -2.10 -1.80
C PHE A 89 1.11 -3.61 -1.87
N LEU A 90 1.88 -4.28 -2.70
CA LEU A 90 1.74 -5.72 -2.92
C LEU A 90 3.11 -6.37 -2.78
N PRO A 91 3.32 -7.23 -1.77
CA PRO A 91 4.56 -7.96 -1.63
C PRO A 91 4.77 -8.89 -2.83
N GLU A 92 6.00 -8.99 -3.32
CA GLU A 92 6.36 -9.89 -4.43
C GLU A 92 6.35 -11.36 -4.00
N GLU A 93 6.64 -11.61 -2.73
CA GLU A 93 6.69 -12.95 -2.15
C GLU A 93 5.89 -13.00 -0.85
N ASP A 94 5.43 -14.19 -0.48
CA ASP A 94 4.77 -14.43 0.81
C ASP A 94 5.81 -14.34 1.95
N LYS A 95 5.73 -13.27 2.74
CA LYS A 95 6.62 -13.04 3.90
C LYS A 95 5.96 -13.57 5.18
N TYR A 96 6.57 -14.54 5.83
CA TYR A 96 6.10 -15.08 7.11
C TYR A 96 6.63 -14.32 8.33
N SER A 97 7.69 -13.55 8.16
CA SER A 97 8.30 -12.72 9.20
C SER A 97 8.69 -11.37 8.63
N HIS A 98 8.69 -10.34 9.47
CA HIS A 98 9.05 -8.99 9.10
C HIS A 98 10.26 -8.54 9.90
N SER A 99 11.24 -7.95 9.23
CA SER A 99 12.39 -7.33 9.88
C SER A 99 11.99 -6.07 10.66
N ARG A 100 12.82 -5.63 11.59
CA ARG A 100 12.66 -4.32 12.24
C ARG A 100 12.60 -3.20 11.20
N GLN A 101 13.47 -3.24 10.20
CA GLN A 101 13.55 -2.23 9.17
C GLN A 101 12.27 -2.19 8.30
N TYR A 102 11.74 -3.35 7.91
CA TYR A 102 10.49 -3.43 7.17
C TYR A 102 9.33 -2.73 7.91
N ILE A 103 9.24 -2.93 9.25
CA ILE A 103 8.17 -2.32 10.04
C ILE A 103 8.38 -0.79 10.14
N LEU A 104 9.61 -0.32 10.31
CA LEU A 104 9.95 1.11 10.32
C LEU A 104 9.61 1.75 8.97
N ASP A 105 9.97 1.11 7.87
CA ASP A 105 9.68 1.61 6.52
C ASP A 105 8.15 1.65 6.26
N ARG A 106 7.39 0.67 6.77
CA ARG A 106 5.92 0.73 6.73
C ARG A 106 5.36 1.90 7.52
N ILE A 107 5.90 2.18 8.71
CA ILE A 107 5.49 3.34 9.50
C ILE A 107 5.78 4.63 8.74
N CYS A 108 6.98 4.76 8.13
CA CYS A 108 7.31 5.91 7.28
C CYS A 108 6.30 6.07 6.14
N GLY A 109 5.99 4.99 5.43
CA GLY A 109 5.02 4.97 4.31
C GLY A 109 3.63 5.47 4.73
N LEU A 110 3.16 5.07 5.92
CA LEU A 110 1.87 5.51 6.46
C LEU A 110 1.79 7.03 6.73
N TYR A 111 2.92 7.69 7.00
CA TYR A 111 2.93 9.14 7.16
C TYR A 111 3.02 9.92 5.86
N GLY A 112 3.31 9.26 4.72
CA GLY A 112 3.50 9.91 3.42
C GLY A 112 2.37 10.84 3.03
N GLY A 113 1.11 10.41 3.17
CA GLY A 113 -0.06 11.20 2.82
C GLY A 113 -0.20 12.49 3.65
N ARG A 114 -0.10 12.38 4.98
CA ARG A 114 -0.17 13.55 5.88
C ARG A 114 0.96 14.55 5.62
N ILE A 115 2.18 14.05 5.38
CA ILE A 115 3.35 14.90 5.13
C ILE A 115 3.18 15.62 3.79
N ALA A 116 2.66 14.95 2.76
CA ALA A 116 2.37 15.58 1.48
C ALA A 116 1.35 16.71 1.63
N GLU A 117 0.25 16.50 2.38
CA GLU A 117 -0.71 17.57 2.70
C GLU A 117 -0.01 18.75 3.42
N GLN A 118 0.83 18.48 4.40
CA GLN A 118 1.55 19.51 5.16
C GLN A 118 2.51 20.32 4.29
N LEU A 119 3.26 19.67 3.40
CA LEU A 119 4.23 20.33 2.52
C LEU A 119 3.54 21.24 1.49
N ILE A 120 2.37 20.82 0.97
CA ILE A 120 1.68 21.55 -0.10
C ILE A 120 0.74 22.64 0.45
N TYR A 121 -0.02 22.32 1.51
CA TYR A 121 -1.07 23.22 2.03
C TYR A 121 -0.70 23.87 3.36
N GLY A 122 0.47 23.54 3.94
CA GLY A 122 0.92 24.00 5.24
C GLY A 122 0.12 23.40 6.40
N GLU A 123 0.46 23.79 7.63
CA GLU A 123 -0.15 23.26 8.86
C GLU A 123 -1.68 23.38 8.90
N LYS A 124 -2.23 24.45 8.34
CA LYS A 124 -3.67 24.72 8.32
C LYS A 124 -4.44 23.89 7.31
N GLY A 125 -3.74 23.32 6.35
CA GLY A 125 -4.34 22.53 5.26
C GLY A 125 -4.38 21.04 5.52
N ILE A 126 -3.81 20.59 6.64
CA ILE A 126 -3.83 19.17 7.04
C ILE A 126 -5.26 18.74 7.34
N THR A 127 -5.66 17.58 6.80
CA THR A 127 -7.01 17.04 6.96
C THR A 127 -7.05 15.87 7.94
N THR A 128 -8.26 15.45 8.28
CA THR A 128 -8.49 14.21 9.06
C THR A 128 -8.35 12.94 8.22
N GLY A 129 -8.03 13.07 6.92
CA GLY A 129 -7.88 11.94 6.00
C GLY A 129 -6.88 10.90 6.48
N ALA A 130 -5.78 11.37 7.08
CA ALA A 130 -4.72 10.51 7.61
C ALA A 130 -5.04 9.81 8.95
N SER A 131 -6.28 9.87 9.46
CA SER A 131 -6.61 9.31 10.79
C SER A 131 -6.32 7.81 10.89
N ASN A 132 -6.66 7.05 9.86
CA ASN A 132 -6.41 5.61 9.83
C ASN A 132 -4.92 5.29 9.72
N ASP A 133 -4.17 6.08 8.97
CA ASP A 133 -2.73 5.89 8.80
C ASP A 133 -1.99 6.17 10.10
N ILE A 134 -2.38 7.22 10.83
CA ILE A 134 -1.84 7.55 12.15
C ILE A 134 -2.16 6.44 13.16
N GLU A 135 -3.40 5.93 13.17
CA GLU A 135 -3.80 4.82 14.03
C GLU A 135 -2.94 3.59 13.78
N ARG A 136 -2.81 3.16 12.51
CA ARG A 136 -2.00 2.00 12.11
C ARG A 136 -0.51 2.20 12.39
N ALA A 137 0.05 3.38 12.13
CA ALA A 137 1.43 3.70 12.42
C ALA A 137 1.71 3.62 13.93
N THR A 138 0.81 4.16 14.75
CA THR A 138 0.92 4.12 16.21
C THR A 138 0.80 2.69 16.73
N GLU A 139 -0.10 1.89 16.19
CA GLU A 139 -0.25 0.47 16.54
C GLU A 139 1.00 -0.34 16.20
N LEU A 140 1.57 -0.14 15.01
CA LEU A 140 2.82 -0.80 14.61
C LEU A 140 3.98 -0.42 15.53
N ALA A 141 4.18 0.86 15.80
CA ALA A 141 5.22 1.32 16.71
C ALA A 141 5.04 0.75 18.13
N ARG A 142 3.81 0.74 18.64
CA ARG A 142 3.50 0.14 19.96
C ARG A 142 3.76 -1.36 19.97
N ASN A 143 3.36 -2.09 18.92
CA ASN A 143 3.61 -3.53 18.81
C ASN A 143 5.11 -3.86 18.71
N MET A 144 5.92 -3.02 18.02
CA MET A 144 7.38 -3.15 18.01
C MET A 144 7.96 -3.14 19.42
N VAL A 145 7.50 -2.20 20.24
CA VAL A 145 8.01 -1.98 21.60
C VAL A 145 7.47 -3.03 22.57
N THR A 146 6.16 -3.33 22.51
CA THR A 146 5.48 -4.11 23.56
C THR A 146 5.31 -5.58 23.24
N LYS A 147 5.17 -5.96 21.96
CA LYS A 147 4.84 -7.35 21.57
C LYS A 147 5.99 -8.09 20.93
N TRP A 148 6.80 -7.40 20.10
CA TRP A 148 7.81 -8.06 19.28
C TRP A 148 9.23 -7.94 19.82
N GLY A 149 9.44 -7.20 20.93
CA GLY A 149 10.74 -7.04 21.57
C GLY A 149 11.78 -6.40 20.63
N LEU A 150 11.36 -5.46 19.77
CA LEU A 150 12.21 -4.79 18.79
C LEU A 150 12.74 -3.42 19.26
N SER A 151 12.49 -3.05 20.51
CA SER A 151 13.07 -1.87 21.16
C SER A 151 14.41 -2.21 21.76
N GLU A 152 15.41 -1.36 21.57
CA GLU A 152 16.73 -1.48 22.20
C GLU A 152 16.69 -1.12 23.69
N GLU A 153 15.91 -0.10 24.06
CA GLU A 153 15.77 0.38 25.43
C GLU A 153 15.04 -0.62 26.34
N LEU A 154 13.99 -1.27 25.82
CA LEU A 154 13.14 -2.15 26.60
C LEU A 154 13.52 -3.63 26.44
N GLY A 155 14.40 -3.97 25.49
CA GLY A 155 14.89 -5.30 25.24
C GLY A 155 13.85 -6.26 24.65
N PRO A 156 14.23 -7.53 24.45
CA PRO A 156 13.37 -8.55 23.83
C PRO A 156 12.38 -9.14 24.85
N MET A 157 11.54 -8.29 25.40
CA MET A 157 10.52 -8.65 26.38
C MET A 157 9.13 -8.27 25.86
N ARG A 158 8.12 -9.01 26.29
CA ARG A 158 6.72 -8.69 26.02
C ARG A 158 6.12 -7.93 27.19
N TYR A 159 5.51 -6.79 26.91
CA TYR A 159 4.80 -5.93 27.86
C TYR A 159 3.31 -5.90 27.52
N GLY A 160 2.44 -6.18 28.47
CA GLY A 160 0.97 -6.12 28.32
C GLY A 160 0.29 -7.48 28.29
N ASP A 161 -0.99 -7.49 28.62
CA ASP A 161 -1.83 -8.68 28.71
C ASP A 161 -2.38 -9.14 27.37
N GLU A 162 -2.54 -10.47 27.24
CA GLU A 162 -3.44 -11.08 26.27
C GLU A 162 -4.89 -10.88 26.74
N THR A 163 -5.53 -9.80 26.34
CA THR A 163 -6.97 -9.65 26.49
C THR A 163 -7.71 -9.83 25.16
N ASP A 164 -7.27 -10.79 24.35
CA ASP A 164 -7.98 -11.20 23.14
C ASP A 164 -8.48 -12.65 23.24
N GLU A 165 -9.15 -13.01 24.34
CA GLU A 165 -10.08 -14.14 24.32
C GLU A 165 -11.51 -13.61 24.44
N PRO A 166 -12.21 -13.38 23.31
CA PRO A 166 -13.59 -12.88 23.31
C PRO A 166 -14.60 -13.93 23.80
N PHE A 167 -14.18 -15.14 24.14
CA PHE A 167 -15.07 -16.26 24.45
C PHE A 167 -15.13 -16.69 25.92
N LEU A 168 -14.24 -16.23 26.77
CA LEU A 168 -14.33 -16.51 28.21
C LEU A 168 -14.80 -15.25 28.91
N GLY A 169 -16.04 -15.30 29.41
CA GLY A 169 -16.66 -14.23 30.18
C GLY A 169 -15.70 -13.70 31.25
N ARG A 170 -15.80 -12.39 31.54
CA ARG A 170 -15.04 -11.69 32.58
C ARG A 170 -14.82 -12.59 33.79
N SER A 171 -13.74 -13.35 33.84
CA SER A 171 -13.27 -13.93 35.07
C SER A 171 -12.55 -12.79 35.83
N ALA A 172 -13.22 -12.31 36.87
CA ALA A 172 -12.63 -11.47 37.89
C ALA A 172 -11.47 -12.24 38.51
N GLY A 173 -10.24 -12.10 37.97
CA GLY A 173 -9.10 -12.80 38.52
C GLY A 173 -7.87 -12.94 37.63
N SER A 174 -7.88 -12.56 36.35
CA SER A 174 -6.61 -12.43 35.63
C SER A 174 -5.86 -11.22 36.20
N ALA A 175 -4.79 -11.50 36.95
CA ALA A 175 -3.87 -10.48 37.41
C ALA A 175 -3.43 -9.68 36.18
N LYS A 176 -3.87 -8.43 36.05
CA LYS A 176 -3.20 -7.46 35.20
C LYS A 176 -1.73 -7.57 35.56
N GLN A 177 -0.90 -7.93 34.62
CA GLN A 177 0.53 -7.74 34.80
C GLN A 177 0.70 -6.21 34.80
N ASP A 178 0.63 -5.63 36.01
CA ASP A 178 0.73 -4.19 36.20
C ASP A 178 2.12 -3.77 35.74
N ILE A 179 2.18 -3.21 34.52
CA ILE A 179 3.36 -2.53 34.04
C ILE A 179 3.58 -1.36 34.99
N SER A 180 4.78 -1.25 35.58
CA SER A 180 5.07 -0.12 36.46
C SER A 180 4.93 1.20 35.67
N ASP A 181 4.56 2.29 36.38
CA ASP A 181 4.44 3.62 35.77
C ASP A 181 5.73 4.06 35.06
N GLU A 182 6.90 3.67 35.62
CA GLU A 182 8.18 3.90 34.98
C GLU A 182 8.31 3.19 33.64
N THR A 183 7.95 1.91 33.58
CA THR A 183 7.98 1.12 32.34
C THR A 183 6.98 1.66 31.33
N ALA A 184 5.78 2.01 31.76
CA ALA A 184 4.77 2.62 30.89
C ALA A 184 5.29 3.94 30.28
N SER A 185 5.95 4.79 31.10
CA SER A 185 6.56 6.02 30.60
C SER A 185 7.69 5.77 29.60
N LYS A 186 8.49 4.70 29.78
CA LYS A 186 9.54 4.32 28.82
C LYS A 186 8.93 3.82 27.51
N ILE A 187 7.88 3.02 27.56
CA ILE A 187 7.13 2.56 26.37
C ILE A 187 6.62 3.76 25.57
N ASP A 188 5.96 4.71 26.22
CA ASP A 188 5.40 5.89 25.54
C ASP A 188 6.49 6.78 24.92
N LYS A 189 7.64 6.92 25.59
CA LYS A 189 8.79 7.65 25.05
C LYS A 189 9.37 6.97 23.81
N GLU A 190 9.54 5.65 23.84
CA GLU A 190 10.09 4.87 22.76
C GLU A 190 9.17 4.87 21.53
N VAL A 191 7.85 4.68 21.75
CA VAL A 191 6.86 4.80 20.68
C VAL A 191 6.89 6.17 20.03
N LYS A 192 6.97 7.24 20.83
CA LYS A 192 7.06 8.61 20.32
C LYS A 192 8.34 8.85 19.53
N LEU A 193 9.47 8.29 19.98
CA LEU A 193 10.75 8.39 19.28
C LEU A 193 10.68 7.71 17.91
N ILE A 194 10.22 6.45 17.85
CA ILE A 194 10.06 5.71 16.62
C ILE A 194 9.19 6.49 15.61
N ILE A 195 8.05 7.01 16.07
CA ILE A 195 7.14 7.79 15.21
C ILE A 195 7.81 9.07 14.72
N SER A 196 8.50 9.80 15.60
CA SER A 196 9.17 11.05 15.25
C SER A 196 10.28 10.84 14.22
N ASP A 197 11.07 9.80 14.38
CA ASP A 197 12.16 9.46 13.46
C ASP A 197 11.62 9.04 12.09
N CYS A 198 10.57 8.17 12.05
CA CYS A 198 9.91 7.79 10.83
C CYS A 198 9.26 8.99 10.12
N TYR A 199 8.62 9.88 10.87
CA TYR A 199 8.01 11.10 10.33
C TYR A 199 9.05 12.03 9.72
N SER A 200 10.20 12.24 10.41
CA SER A 200 11.31 13.04 9.90
C SER A 200 11.89 12.45 8.62
N LYS A 201 12.20 11.14 8.62
CA LYS A 201 12.71 10.42 7.45
C LYS A 201 11.78 10.56 6.24
N ALA A 202 10.48 10.34 6.43
CA ALA A 202 9.50 10.47 5.37
C ALA A 202 9.35 11.92 4.87
N THR A 203 9.49 12.91 5.78
CA THR A 203 9.48 14.33 5.43
C THR A 203 10.66 14.71 4.54
N ASP A 204 11.86 14.24 4.88
CA ASP A 204 13.06 14.52 4.12
C ASP A 204 12.98 13.88 2.73
N LEU A 205 12.53 12.62 2.64
CA LEU A 205 12.31 11.93 1.35
C LEU A 205 11.33 12.70 0.43
N LEU A 206 10.22 13.20 0.98
CA LEU A 206 9.25 13.95 0.18
C LEU A 206 9.75 15.34 -0.20
N LYS A 207 10.53 16.02 0.64
CA LYS A 207 11.14 17.32 0.31
C LYS A 207 12.13 17.20 -0.84
N GLU A 208 12.93 16.14 -0.86
CA GLU A 208 13.87 15.86 -1.93
C GLU A 208 13.19 15.48 -3.25
N ASN A 209 11.93 15.03 -3.18
CA ASN A 209 11.15 14.56 -4.32
C ASN A 209 9.89 15.39 -4.60
N LEU A 210 9.89 16.69 -4.30
CA LEU A 210 8.74 17.57 -4.50
C LEU A 210 8.27 17.64 -5.95
N ASP A 211 9.17 17.65 -6.91
CA ASP A 211 8.83 17.68 -8.34
C ASP A 211 8.06 16.40 -8.75
N ASN A 212 8.51 15.24 -8.27
CA ASN A 212 7.82 13.97 -8.47
C ASN A 212 6.46 13.96 -7.78
N LEU A 213 6.33 14.56 -6.59
CA LEU A 213 5.07 14.69 -5.87
C LEU A 213 4.06 15.52 -6.67
N HIS A 214 4.48 16.65 -7.23
CA HIS A 214 3.62 17.47 -8.08
C HIS A 214 3.24 16.75 -9.38
N LEU A 215 4.18 16.07 -10.02
CA LEU A 215 3.93 15.33 -11.26
C LEU A 215 2.95 14.16 -11.01
N MET A 216 3.16 13.41 -9.93
CA MET A 216 2.29 12.27 -9.56
C MET A 216 0.86 12.73 -9.21
N ALA A 217 0.72 13.77 -8.38
CA ALA A 217 -0.59 14.31 -8.03
C ALA A 217 -1.35 14.81 -9.27
N LYS A 218 -0.66 15.52 -10.18
CA LYS A 218 -1.27 15.97 -11.43
C LYS A 218 -1.69 14.79 -12.32
N SER A 219 -0.85 13.78 -12.43
CA SER A 219 -1.15 12.57 -13.20
C SER A 219 -2.33 11.79 -12.58
N LEU A 220 -2.44 11.73 -11.26
CA LEU A 220 -3.59 11.13 -10.58
C LEU A 220 -4.90 11.88 -10.87
N VAL A 221 -4.87 13.20 -10.93
CA VAL A 221 -6.07 13.98 -11.31
C VAL A 221 -6.47 13.73 -12.76
N GLU A 222 -5.49 13.53 -13.67
CA GLU A 222 -5.73 13.29 -15.10
C GLU A 222 -6.19 11.86 -15.40
N TYR A 223 -5.51 10.85 -14.82
CA TYR A 223 -5.73 9.43 -15.13
C TYR A 223 -6.60 8.70 -14.09
N GLU A 224 -6.89 9.32 -12.95
CA GLU A 224 -7.61 8.79 -11.79
C GLU A 224 -6.94 7.55 -11.15
N THR A 225 -6.14 6.81 -11.87
CA THR A 225 -5.44 5.61 -11.40
C THR A 225 -4.10 5.48 -12.11
N LEU A 226 -3.04 5.19 -11.36
CA LEU A 226 -1.70 4.91 -11.86
C LEU A 226 -1.28 3.49 -11.46
N ASP A 227 -0.70 2.76 -12.40
CA ASP A 227 -0.07 1.45 -12.16
C ASP A 227 1.42 1.60 -11.82
N SER A 228 2.08 0.48 -11.48
CA SER A 228 3.48 0.49 -11.07
C SER A 228 4.42 1.02 -12.17
N GLU A 229 4.14 0.73 -13.45
CA GLU A 229 5.00 1.19 -14.56
C GLU A 229 4.89 2.70 -14.77
N GLN A 230 3.68 3.25 -14.63
CA GLN A 230 3.44 4.71 -14.68
C GLN A 230 4.07 5.44 -13.50
N ILE A 231 4.06 4.82 -12.33
CA ILE A 231 4.72 5.35 -11.13
C ILE A 231 6.24 5.37 -11.34
N ASP A 232 6.83 4.32 -11.90
CA ASP A 232 8.25 4.26 -12.21
C ASP A 232 8.67 5.32 -13.24
N ASP A 233 7.84 5.58 -14.27
CA ASP A 233 8.07 6.68 -15.22
C ASP A 233 8.13 8.03 -14.50
N ILE A 234 7.18 8.29 -13.59
CA ILE A 234 7.11 9.53 -12.81
C ILE A 234 8.33 9.66 -11.89
N MET A 235 8.73 8.59 -11.21
CA MET A 235 9.91 8.60 -10.34
C MET A 235 11.21 8.84 -11.11
N ALA A 236 11.25 8.50 -12.40
CA ALA A 236 12.33 8.85 -13.31
C ALA A 236 12.21 10.28 -13.87
N GLY A 237 11.24 11.10 -13.44
CA GLY A 237 10.99 12.45 -13.92
C GLY A 237 10.33 12.53 -15.31
N ALA A 238 9.80 11.40 -15.81
CA ALA A 238 9.12 11.31 -17.10
C ALA A 238 7.59 11.42 -16.96
N LYS A 239 6.92 11.78 -18.06
CA LYS A 239 5.46 11.69 -18.09
C LYS A 239 5.05 10.21 -18.10
N PRO A 240 3.99 9.84 -17.36
CA PRO A 240 3.51 8.47 -17.36
C PRO A 240 3.07 8.04 -18.76
N ARG A 241 3.40 6.80 -19.13
CA ARG A 241 2.92 6.18 -20.37
C ARG A 241 1.41 6.05 -20.38
N ALA A 242 0.80 5.95 -21.57
CA ALA A 242 -0.63 5.74 -21.68
C ALA A 242 -1.02 4.39 -21.05
N SER A 243 -2.09 4.38 -20.22
CA SER A 243 -2.61 3.16 -19.60
C SER A 243 -3.01 2.15 -20.67
N GLY A 244 -2.50 0.92 -20.58
CA GLY A 244 -2.82 -0.17 -21.53
C GLY A 244 -1.81 -0.42 -22.64
N SER A 245 -0.68 0.29 -22.72
CA SER A 245 0.41 -0.04 -23.64
C SER A 245 1.25 -1.22 -23.11
N LYS A 246 0.63 -2.41 -23.04
CA LYS A 246 1.42 -3.66 -23.12
C LYS A 246 1.89 -3.76 -24.55
N GLU A 247 3.03 -3.13 -24.85
CA GLU A 247 3.76 -3.46 -26.06
C GLU A 247 4.03 -4.96 -26.07
N ASN A 248 3.54 -5.62 -27.13
CA ASN A 248 3.86 -6.97 -27.52
C ASN A 248 5.38 -7.20 -27.53
N LYS A 249 5.97 -7.57 -26.43
CA LYS A 249 7.30 -8.18 -26.38
C LYS A 249 7.25 -9.67 -26.73
N THR A 250 6.36 -10.05 -27.66
CA THR A 250 6.23 -11.42 -28.15
C THR A 250 6.17 -11.47 -29.67
N GLU A 251 7.04 -10.73 -30.35
CA GLU A 251 7.34 -10.95 -31.77
C GLU A 251 8.84 -10.80 -32.00
N ASN A 252 9.63 -11.81 -31.63
CA ASN A 252 10.93 -12.12 -32.27
C ASN A 252 11.58 -13.40 -31.71
N LYS A 253 10.81 -14.50 -31.65
CA LYS A 253 11.41 -15.84 -31.46
C LYS A 253 10.66 -16.92 -32.22
N GLU A 254 10.29 -16.65 -33.48
CA GLU A 254 9.87 -17.70 -34.42
C GLU A 254 10.44 -17.39 -35.79
N LYS A 255 11.73 -17.65 -35.96
CA LYS A 255 12.36 -17.94 -37.25
C LYS A 255 13.72 -18.55 -36.93
N ASN A 256 13.72 -19.84 -36.62
CA ASN A 256 14.78 -20.81 -36.95
C ASN A 256 14.43 -22.14 -36.27
N ASP A 257 13.59 -22.89 -36.96
CA ASP A 257 13.54 -24.34 -36.81
C ASP A 257 13.71 -24.97 -38.18
N PRO A 258 14.83 -25.65 -38.43
CA PRO A 258 15.02 -26.34 -39.72
C PRO A 258 14.25 -27.65 -39.70
N SER A 259 13.40 -27.78 -40.69
CA SER A 259 12.78 -28.98 -41.24
C SER A 259 13.30 -30.31 -40.70
N VAL A 260 12.42 -31.06 -40.05
CA VAL A 260 12.56 -32.51 -39.95
C VAL A 260 11.79 -33.12 -41.11
N GLY A 261 12.57 -33.65 -42.04
CA GLY A 261 12.08 -34.34 -43.22
C GLY A 261 11.50 -35.71 -42.92
N ASP A 262 10.67 -36.14 -43.81
CA ASP A 262 10.03 -37.43 -44.05
C ASP A 262 10.84 -38.67 -43.66
N ALA A 263 10.22 -39.52 -42.90
CA ALA A 263 10.42 -40.98 -43.01
C ALA A 263 9.14 -41.71 -42.61
N ALA A 264 8.24 -41.80 -43.53
CA ALA A 264 7.20 -42.81 -43.54
C ALA A 264 7.57 -43.87 -44.60
N GLU A 265 7.15 -45.10 -44.33
CA GLU A 265 7.13 -46.28 -45.15
C GLU A 265 8.38 -47.19 -45.09
N GLN A 266 8.25 -48.26 -44.31
CA GLN A 266 8.28 -49.64 -44.80
C GLN A 266 8.46 -50.63 -43.64
N SER A 267 7.47 -51.41 -43.37
CA SER A 267 7.33 -52.85 -43.12
C SER A 267 6.41 -53.13 -41.95
#